data_12bc393741bdc3811033be5d599afde1
#
_entry.id   12bc393741bdc3811033be5d599afde1
#
_cell.length_a   1.000
_cell.length_b   1.000
_cell.length_c   1.000
_cell.angle_alpha   90.00
_cell.angle_beta   90.00
_cell.angle_gamma   90.00
#
_symmetry.space_group_name_H-M   'P 1'
#
loop_
_entity.id
_entity.type
_entity.pdbx_description
1 polymer ?
#
loop_
_entity_poly.entity_id
_entity_poly.type
_entity_poly.pdbx_seq_one_letter_code
_entity_poly.pdbx_strand_id
1 'polypeptide(L)'
;MRILYCASEANPFCGSGGLADVAGSLPHTLCRKGQDCRIVVPLYGTIPQDLKNQLNFITNFTVPVAWRHQYCGLFWARWNDCTYYFIDNEYYFKRGTLYGHYDDAERFAFFSRAILEMLPYIDFHPDIIHCNDWQTALVPVYYYLFYSHRPWYYNIKSLFTIHNIQYQGEYGWEVNTECVGIPASECNILEMNGKLNMMKGAIETSTRVSTVSPSYAAEIKDPWYSWGLHDELNLRHYKLCGIKNGIDLASYDPATDYQLYCHYTKEDMSGKGVCKQRLQERLCLEQRWQTPIVGMVTRLVSHKGLDLVRMGLEELMNTEDMQFVILGSGDKEYEDFFNYMQSMPWQTLLLPRLRSRACEKDLLRRGYLPHAFRSGALRSRSDDRPPLRHHPRSPRGRRSEGLRI
;
A
#
# COMPACT_ATOMS: atom_id res chain seq x y z
N MET A 1 -10.85 21.57 -8.65
CA MET A 1 -10.71 21.32 -7.19
C MET A 1 -9.24 21.27 -6.84
N ARG A 2 -8.90 21.72 -5.65
CA ARG A 2 -7.55 21.64 -5.09
C ARG A 2 -7.51 20.45 -4.12
N ILE A 3 -6.69 19.47 -4.39
CA ILE A 3 -6.63 18.20 -3.65
C ILE A 3 -5.24 18.03 -3.07
N LEU A 4 -5.12 17.89 -1.75
CA LEU A 4 -3.90 17.47 -1.09
C LEU A 4 -3.97 15.95 -0.86
N TYR A 5 -3.17 15.21 -1.60
CA TYR A 5 -3.08 13.76 -1.50
C TYR A 5 -1.99 13.37 -0.49
N CYS A 6 -2.39 12.82 0.63
CA CYS A 6 -1.53 12.47 1.75
C CYS A 6 -1.27 10.95 1.76
N ALA A 7 -0.02 10.54 1.63
CA ALA A 7 0.36 9.15 1.64
C ALA A 7 1.70 8.94 2.34
N SER A 8 1.87 7.77 2.94
CA SER A 8 3.16 7.39 3.53
C SER A 8 4.18 6.92 2.49
N GLU A 9 3.74 6.63 1.28
CA GLU A 9 4.59 6.24 0.15
C GLU A 9 4.00 6.70 -1.17
N ALA A 10 4.84 7.06 -2.13
CA ALA A 10 4.45 7.41 -3.50
C ALA A 10 5.62 7.19 -4.48
N ASN A 11 5.38 6.49 -5.58
CA ASN A 11 6.34 6.37 -6.65
C ASN A 11 6.49 7.72 -7.39
N PRO A 12 7.71 8.06 -7.86
CA PRO A 12 8.95 7.26 -7.86
C PRO A 12 9.81 7.43 -6.60
N PHE A 13 9.44 8.29 -5.66
CA PHE A 13 10.28 8.68 -4.53
C PHE A 13 10.44 7.56 -3.51
N CYS A 14 9.34 6.96 -3.07
CA CYS A 14 9.36 5.91 -2.07
C CYS A 14 8.20 4.94 -2.28
N GLY A 15 8.40 3.65 -2.07
CA GLY A 15 7.35 2.66 -2.23
C GLY A 15 7.76 1.30 -1.71
N SER A 16 6.80 0.60 -1.11
CA SER A 16 6.94 -0.77 -0.64
C SER A 16 5.81 -1.69 -1.14
N GLY A 17 4.76 -1.11 -1.72
CA GLY A 17 3.57 -1.85 -2.14
C GLY A 17 2.61 -1.07 -3.02
N GLY A 18 1.38 -1.57 -3.13
CA GLY A 18 0.37 -1.03 -4.04
C GLY A 18 -0.08 0.40 -3.72
N LEU A 19 0.07 0.87 -2.46
CA LEU A 19 -0.20 2.26 -2.14
C LEU A 19 0.72 3.21 -2.91
N ALA A 20 2.02 2.87 -3.02
CA ALA A 20 2.97 3.69 -3.77
C ALA A 20 2.60 3.82 -5.25
N ASP A 21 2.07 2.75 -5.86
CA ASP A 21 1.63 2.77 -7.26
C ASP A 21 0.39 3.66 -7.43
N VAL A 22 -0.57 3.56 -6.52
CA VAL A 22 -1.78 4.42 -6.54
C VAL A 22 -1.42 5.87 -6.30
N ALA A 23 -0.59 6.16 -5.29
CA ALA A 23 -0.15 7.51 -4.96
C ALA A 23 0.78 8.13 -6.03
N GLY A 24 1.48 7.28 -6.81
CA GLY A 24 2.28 7.70 -7.96
C GLY A 24 1.51 7.86 -9.26
N SER A 25 0.22 7.45 -9.33
CA SER A 25 -0.55 7.48 -10.59
C SER A 25 -1.86 8.27 -10.50
N LEU A 26 -2.66 8.08 -9.45
CA LEU A 26 -3.95 8.76 -9.31
C LEU A 26 -3.83 10.29 -9.29
N PRO A 27 -2.93 10.91 -8.48
CA PRO A 27 -2.77 12.36 -8.49
C PRO A 27 -2.39 12.92 -9.87
N HIS A 28 -1.48 12.26 -10.59
CA HIS A 28 -1.10 12.65 -11.95
C HIS A 28 -2.28 12.58 -12.92
N THR A 29 -3.11 11.56 -12.78
CA THR A 29 -4.33 11.45 -13.60
C THR A 29 -5.33 12.56 -13.28
N LEU A 30 -5.46 12.95 -12.00
CA LEU A 30 -6.29 14.07 -11.59
C LEU A 30 -5.75 15.40 -12.13
N CYS A 31 -4.43 15.62 -12.10
CA CYS A 31 -3.80 16.80 -12.70
C CYS A 31 -4.08 16.86 -14.21
N ARG A 32 -3.90 15.77 -14.94
CA ARG A 32 -4.24 15.69 -16.39
C ARG A 32 -5.73 15.95 -16.67
N LYS A 33 -6.59 15.68 -15.72
CA LYS A 33 -8.03 16.00 -15.78
C LYS A 33 -8.37 17.43 -15.31
N GLY A 34 -7.38 18.31 -15.13
CA GLY A 34 -7.55 19.71 -14.79
C GLY A 34 -7.82 20.00 -13.31
N GLN A 35 -7.51 19.04 -12.41
CA GLN A 35 -7.52 19.29 -10.97
C GLN A 35 -6.13 19.75 -10.50
N ASP A 36 -6.04 20.66 -9.53
CA ASP A 36 -4.79 20.96 -8.84
C ASP A 36 -4.59 19.91 -7.73
N CYS A 37 -3.92 18.82 -8.05
CA CYS A 37 -3.64 17.75 -7.11
C CYS A 37 -2.16 17.77 -6.73
N ARG A 38 -1.88 17.90 -5.43
CA ARG A 38 -0.53 17.91 -4.87
C ARG A 38 -0.38 16.78 -3.88
N ILE A 39 0.82 16.22 -3.79
CA ILE A 39 1.11 15.03 -2.99
C ILE A 39 1.99 15.42 -1.82
N VAL A 40 1.76 14.85 -0.65
CA VAL A 40 2.66 14.98 0.50
C VAL A 40 3.07 13.62 1.01
N VAL A 41 4.40 13.43 1.19
CA VAL A 41 5.03 12.20 1.69
C VAL A 41 6.13 12.55 2.69
N PRO A 42 6.55 11.61 3.56
CA PRO A 42 7.74 11.79 4.38
C PRO A 42 9.01 11.83 3.52
N LEU A 43 10.01 12.62 3.94
CA LEU A 43 11.34 12.64 3.32
C LEU A 43 12.19 11.48 3.86
N TYR A 44 11.94 10.29 3.33
CA TYR A 44 12.66 9.10 3.78
C TYR A 44 14.15 9.08 3.40
N GLY A 45 14.97 8.51 4.28
CA GLY A 45 16.39 8.25 4.00
C GLY A 45 16.63 7.38 2.76
N THR A 46 15.67 6.51 2.44
CA THR A 46 15.72 5.57 1.30
C THR A 46 15.37 6.19 -0.05
N ILE A 47 14.94 7.44 -0.12
CA ILE A 47 14.72 8.14 -1.40
C ILE A 47 16.07 8.23 -2.15
N PRO A 48 16.13 7.86 -3.44
CA PRO A 48 17.36 7.96 -4.23
C PRO A 48 17.97 9.35 -4.22
N GLN A 49 19.30 9.43 -4.17
CA GLN A 49 20.00 10.71 -4.04
C GLN A 49 19.79 11.64 -5.25
N ASP A 50 19.68 11.07 -6.44
CA ASP A 50 19.36 11.80 -7.68
C ASP A 50 18.00 12.51 -7.60
N LEU A 51 17.02 11.90 -6.94
CA LEU A 51 15.73 12.52 -6.69
C LEU A 51 15.80 13.53 -5.55
N LYS A 52 16.57 13.26 -4.50
CA LYS A 52 16.78 14.23 -3.40
C LYS A 52 17.44 15.51 -3.87
N ASN A 53 18.35 15.43 -4.84
CA ASN A 53 19.04 16.60 -5.40
C ASN A 53 18.10 17.54 -6.17
N GLN A 54 16.88 17.11 -6.49
CA GLN A 54 15.85 17.92 -7.15
C GLN A 54 14.91 18.62 -6.15
N LEU A 55 15.06 18.36 -4.86
CA LEU A 55 14.21 18.96 -3.84
C LEU A 55 14.60 20.41 -3.56
N ASN A 56 13.61 21.25 -3.47
CA ASN A 56 13.76 22.65 -3.11
C ASN A 56 13.23 22.86 -1.70
N PHE A 57 14.02 23.52 -0.87
CA PHE A 57 13.62 23.89 0.49
C PHE A 57 12.60 25.04 0.46
N ILE A 58 11.53 24.91 1.25
CA ILE A 58 10.54 25.99 1.44
C ILE A 58 10.82 26.71 2.76
N THR A 59 10.70 25.99 3.86
CA THR A 59 10.84 26.53 5.22
C THR A 59 11.02 25.43 6.23
N ASN A 60 11.18 25.80 7.49
CA ASN A 60 11.03 24.89 8.63
C ASN A 60 10.07 25.50 9.66
N PHE A 61 9.47 24.63 10.44
CA PHE A 61 8.56 24.98 11.53
C PHE A 61 8.59 23.89 12.60
N THR A 62 7.87 24.10 13.68
CA THR A 62 7.73 23.09 14.73
C THR A 62 6.35 22.45 14.68
N VAL A 63 6.31 21.15 14.93
CA VAL A 63 5.10 20.33 14.95
C VAL A 63 4.85 19.83 16.37
N PRO A 64 3.68 20.08 16.95
CA PRO A 64 3.33 19.52 18.25
C PRO A 64 3.12 17.99 18.15
N VAL A 65 3.80 17.25 19.04
CA VAL A 65 3.68 15.80 19.22
C VAL A 65 3.37 15.57 20.68
N ALA A 66 2.09 15.46 21.02
CA ALA A 66 1.58 15.51 22.38
C ALA A 66 2.14 16.75 23.14
N TRP A 67 2.93 16.53 24.18
CA TRP A 67 3.56 17.60 25.02
C TRP A 67 4.83 18.18 24.41
N ARG A 68 5.38 17.60 23.34
CA ARG A 68 6.65 18.00 22.70
C ARG A 68 6.41 18.83 21.44
N HIS A 69 7.46 19.56 21.04
CA HIS A 69 7.53 20.22 19.74
C HIS A 69 8.73 19.67 18.97
N GLN A 70 8.48 19.16 17.77
CA GLN A 70 9.49 18.54 16.92
C GLN A 70 9.78 19.42 15.71
N TYR A 71 11.04 19.46 15.30
CA TYR A 71 11.45 20.10 14.05
C TYR A 71 10.77 19.46 12.86
N CYS A 72 10.39 20.29 11.90
CA CYS A 72 9.88 19.88 10.61
C CYS A 72 10.45 20.75 9.50
N GLY A 73 11.26 20.19 8.63
CA GLY A 73 11.64 20.80 7.37
C GLY A 73 10.60 20.51 6.29
N LEU A 74 10.35 21.49 5.44
CA LEU A 74 9.42 21.36 4.31
C LEU A 74 10.16 21.58 3.01
N PHE A 75 10.08 20.56 2.14
CA PHE A 75 10.68 20.60 0.81
C PHE A 75 9.60 20.34 -0.25
N TRP A 76 9.90 20.72 -1.49
CA TRP A 76 9.04 20.42 -2.62
C TRP A 76 9.85 20.04 -3.86
N ALA A 77 9.22 19.32 -4.75
CA ALA A 77 9.69 19.07 -6.11
C ALA A 77 8.51 18.96 -7.06
N ARG A 78 8.76 19.23 -8.34
CA ARG A 78 7.81 18.93 -9.41
C ARG A 78 8.24 17.65 -10.10
N TRP A 79 7.32 16.71 -10.18
CA TRP A 79 7.53 15.47 -10.91
C TRP A 79 6.40 15.28 -11.90
N ASN A 80 6.76 15.27 -13.19
CA ASN A 80 5.76 15.34 -14.27
C ASN A 80 4.80 16.51 -14.04
N ASP A 81 3.48 16.23 -13.98
CA ASP A 81 2.44 17.25 -13.86
C ASP A 81 2.08 17.61 -12.42
N CYS A 82 2.67 16.93 -11.42
CA CYS A 82 2.30 17.09 -10.02
C CYS A 82 3.39 17.73 -9.17
N THR A 83 2.96 18.50 -8.17
CA THR A 83 3.82 19.00 -7.11
C THR A 83 3.82 18.02 -5.94
N TYR A 84 5.01 17.67 -5.49
CA TYR A 84 5.24 16.85 -4.29
C TYR A 84 5.79 17.72 -3.17
N TYR A 85 5.26 17.55 -1.98
CA TYR A 85 5.80 18.09 -0.73
C TYR A 85 6.43 16.97 0.07
N PHE A 86 7.49 17.27 0.78
CA PHE A 86 8.24 16.32 1.59
C PHE A 86 8.37 16.87 3.01
N ILE A 87 7.91 16.09 3.98
CA ILE A 87 8.03 16.37 5.40
C ILE A 87 9.33 15.78 5.90
N ASP A 88 10.26 16.64 6.28
CA ASP A 88 11.58 16.26 6.76
C ASP A 88 11.64 16.28 8.28
N ASN A 89 12.07 15.16 8.80
CA ASN A 89 12.63 15.00 10.14
C ASN A 89 13.54 13.77 10.12
N GLU A 90 14.86 13.99 10.17
CA GLU A 90 15.82 12.88 10.04
C GLU A 90 15.67 11.83 11.15
N TYR A 91 15.31 12.25 12.37
CA TYR A 91 15.09 11.33 13.49
C TYR A 91 13.99 10.31 13.16
N TYR A 92 12.90 10.74 12.51
CA TYR A 92 11.79 9.88 12.18
C TYR A 92 11.97 9.15 10.85
N PHE A 93 12.56 9.78 9.83
CA PHE A 93 12.47 9.28 8.45
C PHE A 93 13.80 8.88 7.81
N LYS A 94 14.96 9.19 8.40
CA LYS A 94 16.27 8.77 7.89
C LYS A 94 16.60 7.35 8.34
N ARG A 95 15.83 6.38 7.87
CA ARG A 95 15.93 4.97 8.24
C ARG A 95 16.00 4.07 7.00
N GLY A 96 16.42 2.80 7.19
CA GLY A 96 16.61 1.83 6.12
C GLY A 96 15.30 1.27 5.54
N THR A 97 14.18 1.37 6.26
CA THR A 97 12.86 0.90 5.84
C THR A 97 11.81 1.98 6.09
N LEU A 98 10.69 1.89 5.35
CA LEU A 98 9.59 2.85 5.50
C LEU A 98 8.79 2.58 6.78
N TYR A 99 8.61 1.32 7.14
CA TYR A 99 7.74 0.83 8.22
C TYR A 99 8.44 -0.24 9.06
N GLY A 100 7.79 -0.64 10.16
CA GLY A 100 8.24 -1.71 11.02
C GLY A 100 9.20 -1.26 12.13
N HIS A 101 9.14 0.02 12.52
CA HIS A 101 9.88 0.56 13.63
C HIS A 101 9.02 0.62 14.88
N TYR A 102 9.64 0.45 16.04
CA TYR A 102 8.94 0.45 17.33
C TYR A 102 8.18 1.77 17.62
N ASP A 103 8.64 2.87 17.01
CA ASP A 103 8.09 4.22 17.16
C ASP A 103 7.23 4.67 15.95
N ASP A 104 6.72 3.73 15.16
CA ASP A 104 5.86 4.05 13.99
C ASP A 104 4.63 4.87 14.38
N ALA A 105 4.09 4.67 15.58
CA ALA A 105 3.00 5.49 16.10
C ALA A 105 3.37 6.97 16.18
N GLU A 106 4.51 7.29 16.76
CA GLU A 106 5.00 8.66 16.89
C GLU A 106 5.37 9.27 15.53
N ARG A 107 6.05 8.50 14.69
CA ARG A 107 6.44 8.90 13.34
C ARG A 107 5.25 9.36 12.50
N PHE A 108 4.16 8.59 12.52
CA PHE A 108 2.98 8.90 11.72
C PHE A 108 2.00 9.84 12.42
N ALA A 109 2.03 9.95 13.75
CA ALA A 109 1.38 11.04 14.47
C ALA A 109 2.03 12.39 14.12
N PHE A 110 3.37 12.46 14.15
CA PHE A 110 4.14 13.62 13.69
C PHE A 110 3.82 13.94 12.22
N PHE A 111 3.88 12.97 11.32
CA PHE A 111 3.61 13.18 9.90
C PHE A 111 2.19 13.73 9.66
N SER A 112 1.20 13.13 10.30
CA SER A 112 -0.19 13.57 10.18
C SER A 112 -0.40 15.00 10.69
N ARG A 113 0.27 15.37 11.77
CA ARG A 113 0.20 16.73 12.29
C ARG A 113 0.95 17.73 11.40
N ALA A 114 2.14 17.34 10.92
CA ALA A 114 2.96 18.15 10.01
C ALA A 114 2.22 18.51 8.71
N ILE A 115 1.41 17.59 8.18
CA ILE A 115 0.56 17.84 7.00
C ILE A 115 -0.39 19.04 7.23
N LEU A 116 -0.96 19.17 8.40
CA LEU A 116 -1.85 20.28 8.72
C LEU A 116 -1.06 21.55 9.02
N GLU A 117 0.03 21.46 9.78
CA GLU A 117 0.88 22.61 10.12
C GLU A 117 1.60 23.21 8.90
N MET A 118 1.91 22.44 7.86
CA MET A 118 2.57 22.96 6.65
C MET A 118 1.67 23.86 5.79
N LEU A 119 0.34 23.71 5.89
CA LEU A 119 -0.60 24.36 4.96
C LEU A 119 -0.47 25.89 4.90
N PRO A 120 -0.24 26.62 6.00
CA PRO A 120 -0.03 28.07 5.95
C PRO A 120 1.28 28.51 5.26
N TYR A 121 2.24 27.58 5.05
CA TYR A 121 3.55 27.88 4.47
C TYR A 121 3.64 27.59 2.97
N ILE A 122 2.57 27.05 2.39
CA ILE A 122 2.50 26.76 0.96
C ILE A 122 1.40 27.62 0.29
N ASP A 123 1.63 28.01 -0.95
CA ASP A 123 0.60 28.69 -1.75
C ASP A 123 -0.42 27.69 -2.29
N PHE A 124 -1.15 27.05 -1.35
CA PHE A 124 -2.15 26.03 -1.68
C PHE A 124 -3.14 25.82 -0.52
N HIS A 125 -4.36 26.25 -0.73
CA HIS A 125 -5.47 25.96 0.18
C HIS A 125 -6.31 24.83 -0.39
N PRO A 126 -6.25 23.60 0.18
CA PRO A 126 -6.96 22.44 -0.36
C PRO A 126 -8.49 22.58 -0.15
N ASP A 127 -9.26 22.15 -1.15
CA ASP A 127 -10.69 21.91 -1.00
C ASP A 127 -10.92 20.53 -0.35
N ILE A 128 -10.00 19.57 -0.64
CA ILE A 128 -10.04 18.21 -0.13
C ILE A 128 -8.63 17.80 0.35
N ILE A 129 -8.57 17.21 1.54
CA ILE A 129 -7.42 16.43 2.01
C ILE A 129 -7.77 14.95 1.87
N HIS A 130 -7.02 14.25 1.01
CA HIS A 130 -7.21 12.83 0.72
C HIS A 130 -6.15 11.99 1.44
N CYS A 131 -6.55 11.33 2.51
CA CYS A 131 -5.68 10.52 3.37
C CYS A 131 -5.73 9.05 2.99
N ASN A 132 -4.61 8.35 3.10
CA ASN A 132 -4.46 6.98 2.65
C ASN A 132 -3.82 6.10 3.72
N ASP A 133 -4.52 5.04 4.13
CA ASP A 133 -4.17 4.08 5.16
C ASP A 133 -3.86 4.70 6.54
N TRP A 134 -3.56 3.84 7.52
CA TRP A 134 -3.41 4.23 8.92
C TRP A 134 -2.33 5.29 9.19
N GLN A 135 -1.31 5.33 8.35
CA GLN A 135 -0.21 6.29 8.49
C GLN A 135 -0.63 7.76 8.30
N THR A 136 -1.77 7.98 7.67
CA THR A 136 -2.36 9.31 7.52
C THR A 136 -3.72 9.44 8.21
N ALA A 137 -4.11 8.43 8.96
CA ALA A 137 -5.42 8.36 9.62
C ALA A 137 -5.64 9.45 10.67
N LEU A 138 -4.58 9.91 11.31
CA LEU A 138 -4.67 11.01 12.28
C LEU A 138 -4.86 12.39 11.63
N VAL A 139 -4.67 12.55 10.32
CA VAL A 139 -4.92 13.84 9.65
C VAL A 139 -6.39 14.29 9.80
N PRO A 140 -7.40 13.49 9.43
CA PRO A 140 -8.79 13.89 9.64
C PRO A 140 -9.17 14.01 11.12
N VAL A 141 -8.58 13.22 12.03
CA VAL A 141 -8.78 13.33 13.47
C VAL A 141 -8.27 14.67 13.99
N TYR A 142 -7.03 15.00 13.68
CA TYR A 142 -6.44 16.28 14.09
C TYR A 142 -7.16 17.47 13.45
N TYR A 143 -7.52 17.36 12.17
CA TYR A 143 -8.32 18.39 11.49
C TYR A 143 -9.62 18.65 12.25
N TYR A 144 -10.37 17.60 12.59
CA TYR A 144 -11.63 17.70 13.30
C TYR A 144 -11.45 18.36 14.68
N LEU A 145 -10.47 17.92 15.47
CA LEU A 145 -10.28 18.35 16.85
C LEU A 145 -9.61 19.73 16.98
N PHE A 146 -8.63 20.05 16.12
CA PHE A 146 -7.74 21.18 16.38
C PHE A 146 -7.70 22.25 15.31
N TYR A 147 -8.19 21.98 14.09
CA TYR A 147 -8.03 22.89 12.96
C TYR A 147 -9.34 23.34 12.32
N SER A 148 -10.38 22.53 12.28
CA SER A 148 -11.64 22.82 11.58
C SER A 148 -12.30 24.13 11.98
N HIS A 149 -12.09 24.59 13.21
CA HIS A 149 -12.61 25.83 13.76
C HIS A 149 -11.71 27.06 13.51
N ARG A 150 -10.53 26.90 12.92
CA ARG A 150 -9.61 27.99 12.62
C ARG A 150 -9.97 28.60 11.25
N PRO A 151 -10.06 29.91 11.09
CA PRO A 151 -10.57 30.54 9.86
C PRO A 151 -9.89 30.07 8.57
N TRP A 152 -8.56 29.88 8.61
CA TRP A 152 -7.81 29.45 7.43
C TRP A 152 -8.18 28.02 6.97
N TYR A 153 -8.64 27.16 7.88
CA TYR A 153 -8.96 25.76 7.61
C TYR A 153 -10.43 25.50 7.29
N TYR A 154 -11.28 26.57 7.26
CA TYR A 154 -12.71 26.39 7.01
C TYR A 154 -12.97 25.73 5.65
N ASN A 155 -14.02 24.92 5.63
CA ASN A 155 -14.57 24.26 4.43
C ASN A 155 -13.69 23.17 3.80
N ILE A 156 -12.54 22.83 4.35
CA ILE A 156 -11.76 21.70 3.88
C ILE A 156 -12.55 20.40 4.16
N LYS A 157 -12.67 19.54 3.16
CA LYS A 157 -13.27 18.21 3.30
C LYS A 157 -12.18 17.17 3.37
N SER A 158 -12.46 16.04 4.05
CA SER A 158 -11.55 14.93 4.14
C SER A 158 -12.10 13.69 3.45
N LEU A 159 -11.25 13.02 2.67
CA LEU A 159 -11.47 11.69 2.14
C LEU A 159 -10.43 10.75 2.75
N PHE A 160 -10.86 9.65 3.33
CA PHE A 160 -9.97 8.62 3.85
C PHE A 160 -10.12 7.34 3.02
N THR A 161 -9.02 6.83 2.45
CA THR A 161 -9.01 5.61 1.65
C THR A 161 -8.32 4.48 2.41
N ILE A 162 -9.02 3.35 2.54
CA ILE A 162 -8.51 2.10 3.11
C ILE A 162 -8.00 1.23 1.96
N HIS A 163 -6.66 1.05 1.88
CA HIS A 163 -6.04 0.12 0.93
C HIS A 163 -5.89 -1.28 1.53
N ASN A 164 -5.60 -1.35 2.83
CA ASN A 164 -5.52 -2.61 3.54
C ASN A 164 -6.02 -2.45 4.99
N ILE A 165 -7.20 -2.99 5.26
CA ILE A 165 -7.85 -2.91 6.57
C ILE A 165 -7.12 -3.70 7.68
N GLN A 166 -6.22 -4.61 7.32
CA GLN A 166 -5.44 -5.39 8.29
C GLN A 166 -4.49 -4.51 9.11
N TYR A 167 -4.01 -3.41 8.54
CA TYR A 167 -3.08 -2.50 9.21
C TYR A 167 -3.82 -1.24 9.64
N GLN A 168 -4.11 -1.14 10.95
CA GLN A 168 -5.03 -0.14 11.49
C GLN A 168 -4.35 0.95 12.33
N GLY A 169 -3.06 0.78 12.67
CA GLY A 169 -2.40 1.65 13.63
C GLY A 169 -2.95 1.47 15.03
N GLU A 170 -2.93 0.21 15.52
CA GLU A 170 -3.37 -0.16 16.86
C GLU A 170 -2.21 -0.09 17.85
N TYR A 171 -2.46 0.57 18.97
CA TYR A 171 -1.46 0.78 20.03
C TYR A 171 -2.12 0.82 21.41
N GLY A 172 -1.33 0.71 22.46
CA GLY A 172 -1.79 0.98 23.82
C GLY A 172 -2.09 2.47 24.05
N TRP A 173 -2.83 2.78 25.11
CA TRP A 173 -3.24 4.16 25.41
C TRP A 173 -2.08 5.07 25.83
N GLU A 174 -0.95 4.53 26.23
CA GLU A 174 0.28 5.28 26.50
C GLU A 174 0.71 6.13 25.28
N VAL A 175 0.43 5.62 24.07
CA VAL A 175 0.74 6.33 22.81
C VAL A 175 -0.06 7.63 22.68
N ASN A 176 -1.26 7.72 23.27
CA ASN A 176 -2.00 8.98 23.28
C ASN A 176 -1.25 10.06 24.06
N THR A 177 -0.79 9.73 25.24
CA THR A 177 -0.06 10.67 26.11
C THR A 177 1.30 11.04 25.52
N GLU A 178 1.97 10.07 24.91
CA GLU A 178 3.36 10.25 24.43
C GLU A 178 3.45 10.88 23.03
N CYS A 179 2.49 10.62 22.14
CA CYS A 179 2.63 10.98 20.74
C CYS A 179 1.39 11.60 20.10
N VAL A 180 0.20 11.02 20.31
CA VAL A 180 -1.01 11.44 19.59
C VAL A 180 -1.60 12.71 20.16
N GLY A 181 -1.73 12.80 21.48
CA GLY A 181 -2.07 14.04 22.20
C GLY A 181 -3.50 14.53 21.97
N ILE A 182 -4.49 13.64 21.81
CA ILE A 182 -5.90 14.06 21.82
C ILE A 182 -6.42 14.22 23.25
N PRO A 183 -7.37 15.16 23.46
CA PRO A 183 -7.97 15.39 24.77
C PRO A 183 -8.65 14.13 25.34
N ALA A 184 -8.59 13.95 26.64
CA ALA A 184 -9.22 12.80 27.31
C ALA A 184 -10.73 12.71 27.07
N SER A 185 -11.41 13.86 26.88
CA SER A 185 -12.84 13.91 26.54
C SER A 185 -13.16 13.34 25.16
N GLU A 186 -12.18 13.26 24.25
CA GLU A 186 -12.33 12.85 22.87
C GLU A 186 -11.70 11.47 22.57
N CYS A 187 -11.19 10.79 23.61
CA CYS A 187 -10.52 9.50 23.46
C CYS A 187 -11.40 8.43 22.79
N ASN A 188 -12.72 8.51 22.94
CA ASN A 188 -13.69 7.63 22.27
C ASN A 188 -13.55 7.61 20.74
N ILE A 189 -13.04 8.68 20.13
CA ILE A 189 -12.79 8.76 18.68
C ILE A 189 -11.78 7.68 18.24
N LEU A 190 -10.77 7.39 19.07
CA LEU A 190 -9.73 6.41 18.76
C LEU A 190 -9.92 5.09 19.53
N GLU A 191 -10.83 5.04 20.50
CA GLU A 191 -11.01 3.86 21.34
C GLU A 191 -11.64 2.69 20.56
N MET A 192 -11.01 1.54 20.62
CA MET A 192 -11.51 0.29 20.09
C MET A 192 -10.94 -0.90 20.88
N ASN A 193 -11.84 -1.66 21.53
CA ASN A 193 -11.48 -2.87 22.29
C ASN A 193 -10.37 -2.64 23.34
N GLY A 194 -10.42 -1.51 24.04
CA GLY A 194 -9.44 -1.14 25.08
C GLY A 194 -8.12 -0.62 24.56
N LYS A 195 -8.00 -0.41 23.24
CA LYS A 195 -6.80 0.12 22.56
C LYS A 195 -7.10 1.40 21.80
N LEU A 196 -6.06 2.11 21.45
CA LEU A 196 -6.07 3.19 20.48
C LEU A 196 -6.00 2.60 19.06
N ASN A 197 -6.94 2.98 18.18
CA ASN A 197 -6.98 2.57 16.78
C ASN A 197 -7.10 3.80 15.88
N MET A 198 -6.03 4.09 15.13
CA MET A 198 -5.95 5.30 14.30
C MET A 198 -6.91 5.25 13.11
N MET A 199 -7.07 4.07 12.48
CA MET A 199 -7.99 3.89 11.35
C MET A 199 -9.44 4.09 11.76
N LYS A 200 -9.85 3.60 12.94
CA LYS A 200 -11.17 3.86 13.50
C LYS A 200 -11.45 5.35 13.63
N GLY A 201 -10.50 6.10 14.13
CA GLY A 201 -10.60 7.56 14.22
C GLY A 201 -10.78 8.24 12.87
N ALA A 202 -10.04 7.82 11.85
CA ALA A 202 -10.19 8.34 10.49
C ALA A 202 -11.57 7.99 9.89
N ILE A 203 -12.06 6.77 10.08
CA ILE A 203 -13.40 6.36 9.65
C ILE A 203 -14.45 7.24 10.32
N GLU A 204 -14.28 7.57 11.59
CA GLU A 204 -15.22 8.42 12.33
C GLU A 204 -15.23 9.87 11.86
N THR A 205 -14.06 10.49 11.72
CA THR A 205 -13.92 11.93 11.54
C THR A 205 -13.89 12.40 10.09
N SER A 206 -13.61 11.50 9.12
CA SER A 206 -13.57 11.87 7.71
C SER A 206 -14.94 12.20 7.13
N THR A 207 -14.97 13.13 6.19
CA THR A 207 -16.19 13.49 5.45
C THR A 207 -16.71 12.33 4.61
N ARG A 208 -15.78 11.58 3.97
CA ARG A 208 -16.05 10.37 3.19
C ARG A 208 -14.97 9.35 3.45
N VAL A 209 -15.34 8.08 3.32
CA VAL A 209 -14.43 6.93 3.40
C VAL A 209 -14.53 6.17 2.09
N SER A 210 -13.41 5.76 1.55
CA SER A 210 -13.38 4.89 0.38
C SER A 210 -12.46 3.69 0.60
N THR A 211 -12.65 2.67 -0.23
CA THR A 211 -11.74 1.55 -0.33
C THR A 211 -11.54 1.17 -1.80
N VAL A 212 -10.66 0.23 -2.06
CA VAL A 212 -10.07 -0.01 -3.39
C VAL A 212 -10.92 -0.89 -4.32
N SER A 213 -12.11 -1.32 -3.92
CA SER A 213 -13.10 -1.92 -4.82
C SER A 213 -14.51 -1.93 -4.20
N PRO A 214 -15.59 -1.98 -5.02
CA PRO A 214 -16.96 -2.15 -4.52
C PRO A 214 -17.14 -3.45 -3.73
N SER A 215 -16.54 -4.55 -4.18
CA SER A 215 -16.56 -5.85 -3.47
C SER A 215 -15.90 -5.73 -2.10
N TYR A 216 -14.72 -5.10 -2.06
CA TYR A 216 -14.01 -4.90 -0.80
C TYR A 216 -14.77 -3.99 0.16
N ALA A 217 -15.49 -2.98 -0.33
CA ALA A 217 -16.36 -2.14 0.50
C ALA A 217 -17.54 -2.93 1.12
N ALA A 218 -17.97 -4.01 0.49
CA ALA A 218 -18.95 -4.94 1.07
C ALA A 218 -18.28 -5.89 2.07
N GLU A 219 -17.14 -6.47 1.72
CA GLU A 219 -16.39 -7.44 2.52
C GLU A 219 -15.93 -6.86 3.86
N ILE A 220 -15.35 -5.66 3.89
CA ILE A 220 -14.84 -5.04 5.12
C ILE A 220 -15.94 -4.66 6.14
N LYS A 221 -17.21 -4.78 5.78
CA LYS A 221 -18.35 -4.65 6.70
C LYS A 221 -18.73 -5.98 7.37
N ASP A 222 -18.19 -7.09 6.91
CA ASP A 222 -18.40 -8.41 7.49
C ASP A 222 -17.37 -8.64 8.63
N PRO A 223 -17.79 -9.19 9.78
CA PRO A 223 -16.89 -9.47 10.91
C PRO A 223 -15.65 -10.28 10.55
N TRP A 224 -15.75 -11.20 9.57
CA TRP A 224 -14.66 -12.05 9.14
C TRP A 224 -13.51 -11.32 8.43
N TYR A 225 -13.84 -10.24 7.67
CA TYR A 225 -12.88 -9.53 6.85
C TYR A 225 -12.46 -8.16 7.42
N SER A 226 -13.20 -7.67 8.43
CA SER A 226 -13.06 -6.30 8.95
C SER A 226 -11.92 -6.10 9.95
N TRP A 227 -11.32 -7.16 10.43
CA TRP A 227 -10.34 -7.08 11.53
C TRP A 227 -10.85 -6.28 12.73
N GLY A 228 -12.16 -6.45 13.05
CA GLY A 228 -12.83 -5.81 14.15
C GLY A 228 -13.52 -4.47 13.84
N LEU A 229 -13.30 -3.87 12.67
CA LEU A 229 -13.87 -2.56 12.30
C LEU A 229 -15.29 -2.64 11.72
N HIS A 230 -15.92 -3.81 11.67
CA HIS A 230 -17.24 -4.01 11.05
C HIS A 230 -18.33 -3.13 11.63
N ASP A 231 -18.39 -2.98 12.95
CA ASP A 231 -19.42 -2.15 13.61
C ASP A 231 -19.27 -0.68 13.23
N GLU A 232 -18.04 -0.16 13.24
CA GLU A 232 -17.73 1.21 12.83
C GLU A 232 -18.06 1.47 11.36
N LEU A 233 -17.73 0.53 10.48
CA LEU A 233 -18.01 0.63 9.05
C LEU A 233 -19.50 0.49 8.75
N ASN A 234 -20.23 -0.35 9.47
CA ASN A 234 -21.68 -0.50 9.33
C ASN A 234 -22.41 0.74 9.86
N LEU A 235 -22.01 1.27 11.01
CA LEU A 235 -22.59 2.50 11.58
C LEU A 235 -22.41 3.68 10.60
N ARG A 236 -21.30 3.73 9.88
CA ARG A 236 -20.95 4.82 8.97
C ARG A 236 -21.02 4.43 7.49
N HIS A 237 -21.79 3.39 7.16
CA HIS A 237 -21.92 2.88 5.78
C HIS A 237 -22.33 3.95 4.77
N TYR A 238 -23.09 4.96 5.20
CA TYR A 238 -23.58 6.06 4.37
C TYR A 238 -22.46 6.92 3.74
N LYS A 239 -21.26 6.89 4.30
CA LYS A 239 -20.10 7.61 3.77
C LYS A 239 -19.02 6.71 3.19
N LEU A 240 -19.20 5.38 3.22
CA LEU A 240 -18.29 4.40 2.64
C LEU A 240 -18.63 4.13 1.18
N CYS A 241 -17.63 4.13 0.31
CA CYS A 241 -17.75 3.69 -1.08
C CYS A 241 -16.52 2.87 -1.49
N GLY A 242 -16.71 2.00 -2.49
CA GLY A 242 -15.62 1.24 -3.11
C GLY A 242 -15.32 1.80 -4.49
N ILE A 243 -14.06 2.13 -4.76
CA ILE A 243 -13.60 2.62 -6.06
C ILE A 243 -12.45 1.72 -6.53
N LYS A 244 -12.64 1.03 -7.67
CA LYS A 244 -11.63 0.12 -8.20
C LYS A 244 -10.38 0.90 -8.62
N ASN A 245 -9.21 0.43 -8.17
CA ASN A 245 -7.94 0.99 -8.60
C ASN A 245 -7.76 0.85 -10.11
N GLY A 246 -7.25 1.90 -10.74
CA GLY A 246 -6.85 1.89 -12.13
C GLY A 246 -5.42 1.40 -12.32
N ILE A 247 -5.01 1.33 -13.58
CA ILE A 247 -3.63 1.06 -14.01
C ILE A 247 -3.11 2.31 -14.69
N ASP A 248 -1.89 2.71 -14.41
CA ASP A 248 -1.22 3.77 -15.18
C ASP A 248 -0.82 3.24 -16.56
N LEU A 249 -1.66 3.53 -17.54
CA LEU A 249 -1.46 3.08 -18.91
C LEU A 249 -0.17 3.63 -19.54
N ALA A 250 0.31 4.80 -19.11
CA ALA A 250 1.56 5.36 -19.63
C ALA A 250 2.79 4.58 -19.14
N SER A 251 2.74 4.11 -17.88
CA SER A 251 3.84 3.32 -17.30
C SER A 251 3.76 1.83 -17.61
N TYR A 252 2.60 1.34 -18.07
CA TYR A 252 2.34 -0.09 -18.29
C TYR A 252 1.93 -0.42 -19.74
N ASP A 253 2.33 0.40 -20.69
CA ASP A 253 2.11 0.13 -22.11
C ASP A 253 3.30 -0.63 -22.72
N PRO A 254 3.13 -1.91 -23.10
CA PRO A 254 4.22 -2.67 -23.72
C PRO A 254 4.64 -2.17 -25.10
N ALA A 255 3.86 -1.30 -25.73
CA ALA A 255 4.21 -0.68 -26.99
C ALA A 255 5.27 0.44 -26.82
N THR A 256 5.34 1.05 -25.65
CA THR A 256 6.19 2.22 -25.37
C THR A 256 7.15 2.03 -24.20
N ASP A 257 7.03 0.93 -23.45
CA ASP A 257 7.88 0.67 -22.29
C ASP A 257 9.33 0.40 -22.70
N TYR A 258 10.17 1.41 -22.54
CA TYR A 258 11.61 1.34 -22.85
C TYR A 258 12.38 0.33 -21.98
N GLN A 259 11.76 -0.24 -20.96
CA GLN A 259 12.36 -1.26 -20.09
C GLN A 259 12.22 -2.67 -20.66
N LEU A 260 11.38 -2.86 -21.67
CA LEU A 260 11.25 -4.15 -22.35
C LEU A 260 12.37 -4.38 -23.34
N TYR A 261 12.80 -5.62 -23.48
CA TYR A 261 13.78 -6.01 -24.52
C TYR A 261 13.26 -5.80 -25.94
N CYS A 262 11.96 -5.96 -26.11
CA CYS A 262 11.26 -5.75 -27.37
C CYS A 262 9.84 -5.30 -27.09
N HIS A 263 9.39 -4.28 -27.78
CA HIS A 263 8.02 -3.80 -27.68
C HIS A 263 7.07 -4.79 -28.36
N TYR A 264 5.81 -4.81 -27.89
CA TYR A 264 4.74 -5.58 -28.50
C TYR A 264 3.38 -4.92 -28.27
N THR A 265 2.42 -5.26 -29.12
CA THR A 265 1.03 -4.78 -29.01
C THR A 265 0.09 -5.98 -29.00
N LYS A 266 -1.21 -5.73 -28.84
CA LYS A 266 -2.21 -6.81 -28.98
C LYS A 266 -2.35 -7.32 -30.41
N GLU A 267 -1.97 -6.51 -31.39
CA GLU A 267 -1.98 -6.84 -32.82
C GLU A 267 -0.70 -7.58 -33.24
N ASP A 268 0.43 -7.30 -32.60
CA ASP A 268 1.72 -7.96 -32.83
C ASP A 268 2.36 -8.38 -31.51
N MET A 269 2.30 -9.66 -31.21
CA MET A 269 2.84 -10.29 -30.01
C MET A 269 4.26 -10.85 -30.19
N SER A 270 4.89 -10.66 -31.36
CA SER A 270 6.23 -11.23 -31.66
C SER A 270 7.28 -10.77 -30.64
N GLY A 271 7.25 -9.49 -30.27
CA GLY A 271 8.17 -8.92 -29.28
C GLY A 271 8.04 -9.57 -27.88
N LYS A 272 6.85 -10.07 -27.51
CA LYS A 272 6.67 -10.82 -26.26
C LYS A 272 7.46 -12.13 -26.26
N GLY A 273 7.57 -12.79 -27.42
CA GLY A 273 8.41 -13.98 -27.58
C GLY A 273 9.89 -13.68 -27.31
N VAL A 274 10.39 -12.56 -27.84
CA VAL A 274 11.76 -12.09 -27.58
C VAL A 274 11.96 -11.80 -26.08
N CYS A 275 11.02 -11.11 -25.44
CA CYS A 275 11.08 -10.87 -23.99
C CYS A 275 11.12 -12.17 -23.18
N LYS A 276 10.33 -13.19 -23.57
CA LYS A 276 10.34 -14.51 -22.95
C LYS A 276 11.71 -15.19 -23.06
N GLN A 277 12.28 -15.23 -24.27
CA GLN A 277 13.59 -15.82 -24.50
C GLN A 277 14.67 -15.14 -23.64
N ARG A 278 14.68 -13.81 -23.63
CA ARG A 278 15.63 -13.03 -22.82
C ARG A 278 15.47 -13.27 -21.32
N LEU A 279 14.23 -13.48 -20.87
CA LEU A 279 13.96 -13.85 -19.47
C LEU A 279 14.54 -15.24 -19.16
N GLN A 280 14.31 -16.23 -20.02
CA GLN A 280 14.88 -17.57 -19.86
C GLN A 280 16.41 -17.54 -19.82
N GLU A 281 17.06 -16.82 -20.76
CA GLU A 281 18.51 -16.62 -20.78
C GLU A 281 19.03 -16.03 -19.46
N ARG A 282 18.41 -14.95 -19.01
CA ARG A 282 18.80 -14.26 -17.78
C ARG A 282 18.70 -15.11 -16.54
N LEU A 283 17.65 -15.91 -16.45
CA LEU A 283 17.36 -16.76 -15.30
C LEU A 283 18.01 -18.13 -15.40
N CYS A 284 18.83 -18.38 -16.43
CA CYS A 284 19.44 -19.68 -16.72
C CYS A 284 18.41 -20.81 -16.83
N LEU A 285 17.19 -20.50 -17.28
CA LEU A 285 16.17 -21.48 -17.58
C LEU A 285 16.41 -22.05 -19.00
N GLU A 286 15.93 -23.26 -19.22
CA GLU A 286 15.94 -23.86 -20.56
C GLU A 286 15.10 -23.02 -21.53
N GLN A 287 15.67 -22.69 -22.69
CA GLN A 287 15.00 -21.92 -23.71
C GLN A 287 13.99 -22.80 -24.47
N ARG A 288 12.73 -22.73 -24.05
CA ARG A 288 11.65 -23.54 -24.60
C ARG A 288 10.53 -22.64 -25.08
N TRP A 289 10.38 -22.56 -26.40
CA TRP A 289 9.40 -21.66 -27.03
C TRP A 289 7.96 -21.92 -26.59
N GLN A 290 7.55 -23.17 -26.57
CA GLN A 290 6.18 -23.58 -26.28
C GLN A 290 5.84 -23.62 -24.80
N THR A 291 6.83 -23.94 -23.95
CA THR A 291 6.63 -24.09 -22.51
C THR A 291 6.29 -22.75 -21.85
N PRO A 292 5.15 -22.59 -21.18
CA PRO A 292 4.79 -21.36 -20.52
C PRO A 292 5.70 -21.06 -19.31
N ILE A 293 5.95 -19.77 -19.08
CA ILE A 293 6.54 -19.30 -17.83
C ILE A 293 5.42 -18.79 -16.94
N VAL A 294 5.23 -19.42 -15.80
CA VAL A 294 4.36 -18.96 -14.73
C VAL A 294 5.20 -18.17 -13.75
N GLY A 295 4.90 -16.91 -13.59
CA GLY A 295 5.67 -16.03 -12.73
C GLY A 295 4.83 -15.41 -11.60
N MET A 296 5.43 -15.27 -10.43
CA MET A 296 4.83 -14.65 -9.28
C MET A 296 5.79 -13.59 -8.70
N VAL A 297 5.31 -12.36 -8.52
CA VAL A 297 6.05 -11.29 -7.86
C VAL A 297 5.21 -10.78 -6.70
N THR A 298 5.60 -11.13 -5.45
CA THR A 298 4.82 -10.78 -4.28
C THR A 298 5.66 -10.86 -3.00
N ARG A 299 5.17 -10.25 -1.92
CA ARG A 299 5.66 -10.58 -0.58
C ARG A 299 5.25 -12.02 -0.24
N LEU A 300 6.19 -12.78 0.36
CA LEU A 300 5.93 -14.16 0.76
C LEU A 300 5.25 -14.21 2.13
N VAL A 301 3.95 -13.93 2.15
CA VAL A 301 3.12 -13.89 3.35
C VAL A 301 1.78 -14.59 3.10
N SER A 302 1.16 -15.13 4.15
CA SER A 302 -0.02 -16.00 4.06
C SER A 302 -1.21 -15.38 3.33
N HIS A 303 -1.51 -14.10 3.58
CA HIS A 303 -2.64 -13.41 2.94
C HIS A 303 -2.48 -13.20 1.41
N LYS A 304 -1.35 -13.61 0.82
CA LYS A 304 -1.15 -13.67 -0.64
C LYS A 304 -1.60 -14.99 -1.26
N GLY A 305 -2.18 -15.88 -0.46
CA GLY A 305 -2.66 -17.17 -0.93
C GLY A 305 -1.53 -18.18 -1.22
N LEU A 306 -0.35 -17.97 -0.61
CA LEU A 306 0.81 -18.85 -0.83
C LEU A 306 0.59 -20.27 -0.32
N ASP A 307 -0.31 -20.46 0.65
CA ASP A 307 -0.72 -21.80 1.09
C ASP A 307 -1.36 -22.62 -0.05
N LEU A 308 -2.18 -21.96 -0.88
CA LEU A 308 -2.76 -22.62 -2.05
C LEU A 308 -1.70 -22.98 -3.09
N VAL A 309 -0.72 -22.08 -3.30
CA VAL A 309 0.42 -22.37 -4.19
C VAL A 309 1.22 -23.55 -3.66
N ARG A 310 1.52 -23.56 -2.35
CA ARG A 310 2.27 -24.63 -1.68
C ARG A 310 1.55 -25.98 -1.76
N MET A 311 0.21 -25.99 -1.69
CA MET A 311 -0.58 -27.22 -1.81
C MET A 311 -0.59 -27.84 -3.21
N GLY A 312 -0.52 -27.00 -4.27
CA GLY A 312 -0.72 -27.49 -5.65
C GLY A 312 0.51 -27.39 -6.56
N LEU A 313 1.56 -26.66 -6.16
CA LEU A 313 2.68 -26.39 -7.07
C LEU A 313 3.46 -27.65 -7.44
N GLU A 314 3.70 -28.55 -6.48
CA GLU A 314 4.42 -29.79 -6.72
C GLU A 314 3.69 -30.69 -7.73
N GLU A 315 2.37 -30.84 -7.58
CA GLU A 315 1.54 -31.59 -8.52
C GLU A 315 1.57 -30.96 -9.91
N LEU A 316 1.40 -29.62 -10.00
CA LEU A 316 1.47 -28.91 -11.27
C LEU A 316 2.82 -29.08 -11.97
N MET A 317 3.93 -28.99 -11.24
CA MET A 317 5.27 -29.15 -11.80
C MET A 317 5.54 -30.59 -12.27
N ASN A 318 4.84 -31.59 -11.72
CA ASN A 318 4.94 -33.00 -12.16
C ASN A 318 4.04 -33.33 -13.35
N THR A 319 2.92 -32.62 -13.49
CA THR A 319 1.91 -32.96 -14.51
C THR A 319 1.96 -32.06 -15.73
N GLU A 320 2.42 -30.81 -15.57
CA GLU A 320 2.39 -29.79 -16.62
C GLU A 320 3.81 -29.41 -17.07
N ASP A 321 3.99 -29.27 -18.37
CA ASP A 321 5.24 -28.75 -18.94
C ASP A 321 5.27 -27.23 -18.81
N MET A 322 5.80 -26.72 -17.70
CA MET A 322 5.92 -25.30 -17.42
C MET A 322 7.19 -24.94 -16.68
N GLN A 323 7.56 -23.67 -16.72
CA GLN A 323 8.61 -23.06 -15.92
C GLN A 323 7.98 -22.15 -14.87
N PHE A 324 8.42 -22.23 -13.62
CA PHE A 324 7.88 -21.40 -12.54
C PHE A 324 8.97 -20.46 -12.00
N VAL A 325 8.65 -19.18 -11.96
CA VAL A 325 9.55 -18.12 -11.46
C VAL A 325 8.84 -17.33 -10.38
N ILE A 326 9.44 -17.29 -9.19
CA ILE A 326 8.94 -16.47 -8.09
C ILE A 326 9.99 -15.43 -7.67
N LEU A 327 9.56 -14.19 -7.54
CA LEU A 327 10.35 -13.07 -7.03
C LEU A 327 9.68 -12.52 -5.78
N GLY A 328 10.33 -12.66 -4.62
CA GLY A 328 9.80 -12.18 -3.37
C GLY A 328 10.60 -12.59 -2.16
N SER A 329 10.25 -12.01 -1.03
CA SER A 329 10.75 -12.39 0.30
C SER A 329 9.65 -12.17 1.33
N GLY A 330 9.74 -12.83 2.48
CA GLY A 330 8.75 -12.71 3.54
C GLY A 330 8.93 -13.70 4.66
N ASP A 331 7.89 -14.45 4.97
CA ASP A 331 7.93 -15.43 6.04
C ASP A 331 8.81 -16.61 5.65
N LYS A 332 9.64 -17.04 6.59
CA LYS A 332 10.67 -18.05 6.37
C LYS A 332 10.11 -19.38 5.84
N GLU A 333 8.92 -19.76 6.28
CA GLU A 333 8.28 -21.01 5.84
C GLU A 333 8.03 -21.06 4.32
N TYR A 334 7.67 -19.93 3.71
CA TYR A 334 7.50 -19.84 2.26
C TYR A 334 8.83 -19.75 1.53
N GLU A 335 9.80 -19.02 2.09
CA GLU A 335 11.15 -18.96 1.52
C GLU A 335 11.79 -20.37 1.52
N ASP A 336 11.67 -21.12 2.62
CA ASP A 336 12.18 -22.48 2.73
C ASP A 336 11.47 -23.44 1.74
N PHE A 337 10.16 -23.33 1.58
CA PHE A 337 9.40 -24.12 0.62
C PHE A 337 9.85 -23.86 -0.83
N PHE A 338 9.97 -22.60 -1.26
CA PHE A 338 10.39 -22.32 -2.63
C PHE A 338 11.87 -22.66 -2.88
N ASN A 339 12.74 -22.56 -1.88
CA ASN A 339 14.10 -23.05 -1.95
C ASN A 339 14.15 -24.57 -2.12
N TYR A 340 13.29 -25.31 -1.42
CA TYR A 340 13.12 -26.74 -1.61
C TYR A 340 12.67 -27.05 -3.05
N MET A 341 11.65 -26.37 -3.56
CA MET A 341 11.17 -26.53 -4.93
C MET A 341 12.27 -26.25 -5.97
N GLN A 342 13.15 -25.28 -5.72
CA GLN A 342 14.29 -25.01 -6.60
C GLN A 342 15.34 -26.11 -6.61
N SER A 343 15.46 -26.90 -5.54
CA SER A 343 16.41 -28.04 -5.47
C SER A 343 15.96 -29.28 -6.23
N MET A 344 14.67 -29.29 -6.66
CA MET A 344 14.08 -30.36 -7.43
C MET A 344 14.47 -30.30 -8.91
N PRO A 345 14.33 -31.37 -9.71
CA PRO A 345 14.67 -31.37 -11.13
C PRO A 345 13.77 -30.55 -12.02
N TRP A 346 12.79 -29.84 -11.43
CA TRP A 346 11.87 -28.98 -12.15
C TRP A 346 12.52 -27.63 -12.51
N GLN A 347 11.97 -26.97 -13.53
CA GLN A 347 12.38 -25.63 -13.94
C GLN A 347 11.73 -24.56 -13.02
N THR A 348 12.08 -24.61 -11.72
CA THR A 348 11.61 -23.66 -10.70
C THR A 348 12.78 -22.78 -10.28
N LEU A 349 12.55 -21.47 -10.19
CA LEU A 349 13.55 -20.52 -9.73
C LEU A 349 12.94 -19.61 -8.67
N LEU A 350 13.50 -19.64 -7.46
CA LEU A 350 13.27 -18.62 -6.44
C LEU A 350 14.32 -17.52 -6.60
N LEU A 351 13.87 -16.31 -6.83
CA LEU A 351 14.71 -15.13 -6.75
C LEU A 351 14.54 -14.53 -5.35
N PRO A 352 15.53 -14.69 -4.45
CA PRO A 352 15.47 -14.05 -3.15
C PRO A 352 15.39 -12.54 -3.33
N ARG A 353 14.90 -11.88 -2.30
CA ARG A 353 14.80 -10.41 -2.29
C ARG A 353 16.09 -9.81 -2.82
N LEU A 354 15.97 -9.15 -3.93
CA LEU A 354 17.04 -8.34 -4.45
C LEU A 354 17.39 -7.31 -3.37
N ARG A 355 18.59 -7.41 -2.81
CA ARG A 355 19.08 -6.59 -1.69
C ARG A 355 19.10 -5.09 -1.95
N SER A 356 18.64 -4.65 -3.13
CA SER A 356 18.45 -3.24 -3.43
C SER A 356 17.30 -3.06 -4.42
N ARG A 357 16.54 -1.97 -4.26
CA ARG A 357 15.60 -1.45 -5.26
C ARG A 357 16.21 -1.37 -6.68
N ALA A 358 17.53 -1.28 -6.79
CA ALA A 358 18.24 -1.30 -8.05
C ALA A 358 18.05 -2.62 -8.81
N CYS A 359 17.96 -3.74 -8.14
CA CYS A 359 17.89 -5.05 -8.76
C CYS A 359 16.43 -5.47 -9.08
N GLU A 360 15.44 -5.07 -8.26
CA GLU A 360 14.02 -5.19 -8.60
C GLU A 360 13.69 -4.29 -9.79
N LYS A 361 14.18 -3.05 -9.75
CA LYS A 361 14.16 -2.14 -10.89
C LYS A 361 14.99 -2.66 -12.06
N ASP A 362 16.09 -3.39 -11.82
CA ASP A 362 16.95 -3.91 -12.88
C ASP A 362 16.31 -5.12 -13.58
N LEU A 363 15.66 -6.01 -12.84
CA LEU A 363 14.84 -7.10 -13.41
C LEU A 363 13.56 -6.55 -14.10
N LEU A 364 12.95 -5.54 -13.52
CA LEU A 364 11.82 -4.84 -14.10
C LEU A 364 12.27 -3.86 -15.21
N ARG A 365 13.38 -3.12 -15.01
CA ARG A 365 13.94 -2.14 -15.95
C ARG A 365 14.52 -2.75 -17.22
N ARG A 366 14.95 -4.01 -17.16
CA ARG A 366 15.54 -4.69 -18.32
C ARG A 366 14.57 -5.62 -19.01
N GLY A 367 13.25 -5.49 -18.74
CA GLY A 367 12.22 -6.31 -19.39
C GLY A 367 12.28 -7.79 -19.02
N TYR A 368 12.89 -8.13 -17.89
CA TYR A 368 13.05 -9.52 -17.45
C TYR A 368 11.75 -10.15 -16.95
N LEU A 369 10.81 -9.32 -16.47
CA LEU A 369 9.47 -9.77 -16.11
C LEU A 369 8.46 -9.03 -16.98
N PRO A 370 7.54 -9.73 -17.65
CA PRO A 370 6.46 -9.08 -18.37
C PRO A 370 5.64 -8.18 -17.44
N HIS A 371 5.07 -7.11 -17.97
CA HIS A 371 4.19 -6.19 -17.24
C HIS A 371 3.13 -6.84 -16.35
N ALA A 372 2.67 -8.06 -16.69
CA ALA A 372 1.75 -8.85 -15.89
C ALA A 372 2.24 -9.17 -14.46
N PHE A 373 3.55 -9.01 -14.19
CA PHE A 373 4.15 -9.31 -12.89
C PHE A 373 4.37 -8.11 -11.98
N ARG A 374 4.05 -6.90 -12.40
CA ARG A 374 3.98 -5.76 -11.48
C ARG A 374 2.78 -5.94 -10.54
N SER A 375 3.02 -5.78 -9.26
CA SER A 375 2.14 -6.12 -8.14
C SER A 375 0.69 -5.62 -8.18
N GLY A 376 0.34 -4.73 -9.11
CA GLY A 376 -1.02 -4.20 -9.27
C GLY A 376 -1.92 -4.99 -10.24
N ALA A 377 -1.37 -5.61 -11.27
CA ALA A 377 -2.17 -6.24 -12.33
C ALA A 377 -2.77 -7.61 -11.92
N LEU A 378 -2.14 -8.33 -11.01
CA LEU A 378 -2.66 -9.61 -10.50
C LEU A 378 -3.78 -9.45 -9.47
N ARG A 379 -3.83 -8.33 -8.75
CA ARG A 379 -4.94 -8.05 -7.82
C ARG A 379 -6.28 -7.86 -8.53
N SER A 380 -6.27 -7.34 -9.76
CA SER A 380 -7.53 -7.07 -10.49
C SER A 380 -8.23 -8.33 -11.04
N ARG A 381 -7.54 -9.48 -11.11
CA ARG A 381 -8.14 -10.74 -11.59
C ARG A 381 -8.55 -11.70 -10.48
N SER A 382 -7.98 -11.61 -9.29
CA SER A 382 -8.43 -12.40 -8.15
C SER A 382 -9.71 -11.86 -7.51
N ASP A 383 -10.00 -10.57 -7.70
CA ASP A 383 -11.19 -9.93 -7.13
C ASP A 383 -12.50 -10.28 -7.87
N ASP A 384 -12.43 -10.82 -9.08
CA ASP A 384 -13.62 -11.22 -9.87
C ASP A 384 -14.03 -12.70 -9.68
N ARG A 385 -13.36 -13.45 -8.82
CA ARG A 385 -13.81 -14.80 -8.45
C ARG A 385 -14.64 -14.73 -7.18
N PRO A 386 -15.84 -15.36 -7.16
CA PRO A 386 -16.59 -15.46 -5.92
C PRO A 386 -15.75 -16.21 -4.89
N PRO A 387 -15.77 -15.79 -3.63
CA PRO A 387 -15.02 -16.46 -2.57
C PRO A 387 -15.43 -17.92 -2.51
N LEU A 388 -14.45 -18.82 -2.52
CA LEU A 388 -14.69 -20.23 -2.25
C LEU A 388 -15.38 -20.30 -0.87
N ARG A 389 -16.65 -20.63 -0.86
CA ARG A 389 -17.43 -20.82 0.38
C ARG A 389 -16.84 -22.03 1.11
N HIS A 390 -15.89 -21.80 1.99
CA HIS A 390 -15.59 -22.77 3.03
C HIS A 390 -16.75 -22.71 4.05
N HIS A 391 -17.68 -23.63 3.92
CA HIS A 391 -18.59 -23.91 5.03
C HIS A 391 -17.75 -24.36 6.22
N PRO A 392 -17.77 -23.67 7.36
CA PRO A 392 -17.22 -24.22 8.57
C PRO A 392 -18.06 -25.46 8.94
N ARG A 393 -17.41 -26.62 9.01
CA ARG A 393 -18.03 -27.78 9.65
C ARG A 393 -18.25 -27.39 11.12
N SER A 394 -19.48 -27.19 11.50
CA SER A 394 -19.86 -27.05 12.89
C SER A 394 -19.39 -28.29 13.68
N PRO A 395 -18.79 -28.14 14.85
CA PRO A 395 -18.49 -29.29 15.71
C PRO A 395 -19.84 -29.92 16.12
N ARG A 396 -20.03 -31.15 15.75
CA ARG A 396 -21.15 -31.95 16.23
C ARG A 396 -21.09 -31.97 17.76
N GLY A 397 -22.08 -31.38 18.41
CA GLY A 397 -22.27 -31.49 19.83
C GLY A 397 -22.40 -32.95 20.24
N ARG A 398 -21.59 -33.38 21.19
CA ARG A 398 -21.80 -34.64 21.90
C ARG A 398 -23.11 -34.52 22.67
N ARG A 399 -24.07 -35.32 22.28
CA ARG A 399 -25.24 -35.62 23.17
C ARG A 399 -24.69 -36.40 24.36
N SER A 400 -24.86 -35.82 25.52
CA SER A 400 -24.78 -36.54 26.79
C SER A 400 -26.02 -37.40 26.91
N GLU A 401 -25.89 -38.71 26.79
CA GLU A 401 -26.92 -39.65 27.25
C GLU A 401 -27.01 -39.58 28.77
N GLY A 402 -28.18 -39.25 29.25
CA GLY A 402 -28.49 -39.28 30.67
C GLY A 402 -28.66 -40.72 31.14
N LEU A 403 -27.95 -41.11 32.19
CA LEU A 403 -28.30 -42.24 33.01
C LEU A 403 -29.42 -41.83 33.96
N ARG A 404 -30.53 -42.57 33.86
CA ARG A 404 -31.52 -42.68 34.95
C ARG A 404 -30.95 -43.65 36.00
N ILE A 405 -30.93 -43.27 37.23
CA ILE A 405 -31.56 -43.94 38.39
C ILE A 405 -31.85 -42.84 39.40
#